data_bc826347e8d4f36d3701b7033f59b701
#
_entry.id   bc826347e8d4f36d3701b7033f59b701
#
_cell.length_a   1.000
_cell.length_b   1.000
_cell.length_c   1.000
_cell.angle_alpha   90.00
_cell.angle_beta   90.00
_cell.angle_gamma   90.00
#
_symmetry.space_group_name_H-M   'P 1'
#
loop_
_entity.id
_entity.type
_entity.pdbx_description
1 polymer ?
#
loop_
_entity_poly.entity_id
_entity_poly.type
_entity_poly.pdbx_seq_one_letter_code
_entity_poly.pdbx_strand_id
1 'polypeptide(L)'
;ISADVLEWVPMSRYYLWHDRAVFHFLVNEVSAKTYLNTMRTALVPGGYFILATFGPEGPDRCSGLEVQRYSIEMLTQLLEGDFEMRSFELVEHRTPAGNVQQFLYSCWRMTS
;
A
#
# COMPACT_ATOMS: atom_id res chain seq x y z
N ILE A 1 -8.48 7.15 6.53
CA ILE A 1 -8.09 8.53 6.23
C ILE A 1 -8.84 8.99 4.99
N SER A 2 -9.58 10.07 5.12
CA SER A 2 -10.38 10.61 4.02
C SER A 2 -9.72 11.79 3.31
N ALA A 3 -8.62 12.30 3.84
CA ALA A 3 -7.89 13.43 3.27
C ALA A 3 -6.98 12.98 2.13
N ASP A 4 -6.52 13.93 1.31
CA ASP A 4 -5.49 13.65 0.32
C ASP A 4 -4.19 13.31 1.04
N VAL A 5 -3.75 12.07 0.93
CA VAL A 5 -2.58 11.58 1.65
C VAL A 5 -1.28 12.27 1.23
N LEU A 6 -1.25 12.89 0.05
CA LEU A 6 -0.06 13.61 -0.42
C LEU A 6 0.08 14.99 0.23
N GLU A 7 -1.03 15.55 0.73
CA GLU A 7 -1.06 16.85 1.38
C GLU A 7 -1.22 16.74 2.89
N TRP A 8 -1.55 15.56 3.39
CA TRP A 8 -1.79 15.34 4.80
C TRP A 8 -0.48 15.26 5.58
N VAL A 9 -0.40 16.03 6.65
CA VAL A 9 0.73 16.01 7.57
C VAL A 9 0.23 15.47 8.91
N PRO A 10 0.75 14.32 9.37
CA PRO A 10 0.28 13.75 10.63
C PRO A 10 0.55 14.65 11.82
N MET A 11 -0.48 14.87 12.65
CA MET A 11 -0.36 15.63 13.89
C MET A 11 0.11 14.75 15.04
N SER A 12 -0.02 13.44 14.93
CA SER A 12 0.40 12.46 15.92
C SER A 12 0.93 11.23 15.22
N ARG A 13 1.62 10.37 15.98
CA ARG A 13 2.19 9.14 15.45
C ARG A 13 1.30 7.97 15.81
N TYR A 14 1.36 6.91 14.97
CA TYR A 14 0.46 5.76 15.06
C TYR A 14 1.24 4.46 15.12
N TYR A 15 0.63 3.43 15.73
CA TYR A 15 1.15 2.06 15.71
C TYR A 15 0.72 1.29 14.48
N LEU A 16 -0.30 1.78 13.76
CA LEU A 16 -0.86 1.08 12.62
C LEU A 16 -1.21 2.07 11.53
N TRP A 17 -0.76 1.80 10.34
CA TRP A 17 -1.18 2.49 9.12
C TRP A 17 -1.76 1.43 8.19
N HIS A 18 -3.04 1.53 7.89
CA HIS A 18 -3.75 0.56 7.06
C HIS A 18 -4.22 1.24 5.77
N ASP A 19 -3.72 0.75 4.64
CA ASP A 19 -4.12 1.21 3.31
C ASP A 19 -4.88 0.11 2.60
N ARG A 20 -6.12 0.41 2.20
CA ARG A 20 -6.94 -0.51 1.42
C ARG A 20 -7.12 0.06 0.01
N ALA A 21 -6.18 -0.29 -0.88
CA ALA A 21 -6.27 0.02 -2.30
C ALA A 21 -6.25 1.53 -2.61
N VAL A 22 -5.54 2.34 -1.82
CA VAL A 22 -5.31 3.76 -2.11
C VAL A 22 -3.96 3.94 -2.77
N PHE A 23 -2.93 3.31 -2.24
CA PHE A 23 -1.56 3.43 -2.72
C PHE A 23 -1.43 3.06 -4.20
N HIS A 24 -2.16 2.06 -4.67
CA HIS A 24 -2.03 1.61 -6.05
C HIS A 24 -2.54 2.62 -7.08
N PHE A 25 -3.31 3.64 -6.66
CA PHE A 25 -3.69 4.73 -7.57
C PHE A 25 -2.55 5.72 -7.82
N LEU A 26 -1.48 5.67 -7.03
CA LEU A 26 -0.35 6.57 -7.16
C LEU A 26 0.64 5.98 -8.17
N VAL A 27 0.32 6.13 -9.45
CA VAL A 27 1.11 5.55 -10.56
C VAL A 27 2.40 6.34 -10.82
N ASN A 28 2.50 7.56 -10.32
CA ASN A 28 3.69 8.38 -10.44
C ASN A 28 4.67 8.03 -9.32
N GLU A 29 5.92 7.78 -9.68
CA GLU A 29 6.95 7.38 -8.71
C GLU A 29 7.15 8.43 -7.60
N VAL A 30 7.10 9.72 -7.94
CA VAL A 30 7.25 10.78 -6.95
C VAL A 30 6.10 10.77 -5.95
N SER A 31 4.87 10.61 -6.43
CA SER A 31 3.69 10.52 -5.57
C SER A 31 3.75 9.31 -4.64
N ALA A 32 4.18 8.17 -5.16
CA ALA A 32 4.33 6.96 -4.36
C ALA A 32 5.37 7.15 -3.26
N LYS A 33 6.50 7.76 -3.58
CA LYS A 33 7.55 8.04 -2.59
C LYS A 33 7.08 9.03 -1.53
N THR A 34 6.34 10.07 -1.94
CA THR A 34 5.77 11.05 -1.02
C THR A 34 4.82 10.38 -0.03
N TYR A 35 3.96 9.52 -0.54
CA TYR A 35 3.04 8.74 0.28
C TYR A 35 3.80 7.90 1.32
N LEU A 36 4.82 7.15 0.87
CA LEU A 36 5.58 6.28 1.76
C LEU A 36 6.34 7.09 2.83
N ASN A 37 6.86 8.25 2.47
CA ASN A 37 7.53 9.13 3.42
C ASN A 37 6.55 9.68 4.46
N THR A 38 5.34 10.03 4.06
CA THR A 38 4.29 10.47 4.98
C THR A 38 3.94 9.35 5.96
N MET A 39 3.78 8.14 5.45
CA MET A 39 3.50 6.96 6.28
C MET A 39 4.64 6.71 7.28
N ARG A 40 5.90 6.77 6.82
CA ARG A 40 7.05 6.58 7.69
C ARG A 40 7.08 7.61 8.83
N THR A 41 6.73 8.86 8.53
CA THR A 41 6.67 9.92 9.54
C THR A 41 5.56 9.65 10.56
N ALA A 42 4.46 9.06 10.11
CA ALA A 42 3.30 8.82 10.97
C ALA A 42 3.47 7.60 11.88
N LEU A 43 4.22 6.59 11.46
CA LEU A 43 4.38 5.37 12.25
C LEU A 43 5.45 5.53 13.33
N VAL A 44 5.20 4.92 14.49
CA VAL A 44 6.21 4.78 15.53
C VAL A 44 7.10 3.57 15.20
N PRO A 45 8.36 3.55 15.66
CA PRO A 45 9.18 2.34 15.53
C PRO A 45 8.47 1.15 16.18
N GLY A 46 8.44 0.02 15.47
CA GLY A 46 7.69 -1.15 15.90
C GLY A 46 6.24 -1.15 15.43
N GLY A 47 5.77 -0.06 14.81
CA GLY A 47 4.43 0.01 14.25
C GLY A 47 4.30 -0.79 12.97
N TYR A 48 3.07 -1.00 12.52
CA TYR A 48 2.76 -1.84 11.38
C TYR A 48 2.16 -1.05 10.23
N PHE A 49 2.58 -1.39 9.03
CA PHE A 49 2.00 -0.91 7.78
C PHE A 49 1.31 -2.10 7.10
N ILE A 50 -0.01 -2.03 6.99
CA ILE A 50 -0.81 -3.05 6.29
C ILE A 50 -1.27 -2.44 4.98
N LEU A 51 -0.96 -3.10 3.87
CA LEU A 51 -1.16 -2.56 2.53
C LEU A 51 -1.92 -3.56 1.67
N ALA A 52 -2.95 -3.08 1.00
CA ALA A 52 -3.67 -3.86 0.00
C ALA A 52 -3.57 -3.12 -1.34
N THR A 53 -3.07 -3.81 -2.36
CA THR A 53 -2.97 -3.30 -3.73
C THR A 53 -3.48 -4.37 -4.69
N PHE A 54 -3.67 -4.00 -5.95
CA PHE A 54 -3.81 -5.05 -6.97
C PHE A 54 -2.46 -5.75 -7.13
N GLY A 55 -2.51 -7.08 -7.19
CA GLY A 55 -1.33 -7.91 -7.41
C GLY A 55 -0.88 -7.91 -8.88
N PRO A 56 0.21 -8.64 -9.19
CA PRO A 56 0.78 -8.65 -10.55
C PRO A 56 -0.19 -9.09 -11.63
N GLU A 57 -1.17 -9.92 -11.29
CA GLU A 57 -2.18 -10.42 -12.24
C GLU A 57 -3.55 -9.77 -12.02
N GLY A 58 -3.59 -8.71 -11.20
CA GLY A 58 -4.80 -7.94 -11.00
C GLY A 58 -5.09 -7.02 -12.17
N PRO A 59 -6.20 -6.28 -12.11
CA PRO A 59 -6.53 -5.29 -13.13
C PRO A 59 -5.51 -4.16 -13.16
N ASP A 60 -5.35 -3.52 -14.33
CA ASP A 60 -4.53 -2.32 -14.44
C ASP A 60 -5.34 -1.03 -14.27
N ARG A 61 -6.64 -1.18 -14.02
CA ARG A 61 -7.56 -0.05 -13.74
C ARG A 61 -8.51 -0.41 -12.61
N CYS A 62 -8.86 0.58 -11.84
CA CYS A 62 -9.87 0.45 -10.79
C CYS A 62 -10.84 1.62 -10.93
N SER A 63 -12.14 1.33 -11.08
CA SER A 63 -13.16 2.36 -11.29
C SER A 63 -12.82 3.28 -12.48
N GLY A 64 -12.21 2.73 -13.53
CA GLY A 64 -11.81 3.48 -14.71
C GLY A 64 -10.50 4.24 -14.57
N LEU A 65 -9.87 4.25 -13.41
CA LEU A 65 -8.61 4.94 -13.18
C LEU A 65 -7.44 3.97 -13.26
N GLU A 66 -6.33 4.44 -13.83
CA GLU A 66 -5.10 3.66 -13.93
C GLU A 66 -4.52 3.39 -12.54
N VAL A 67 -4.03 2.17 -12.32
CA VAL A 67 -3.39 1.78 -11.07
C VAL A 67 -2.04 1.14 -11.35
N GLN A 68 -1.14 1.24 -10.36
CA GLN A 68 0.12 0.50 -10.38
C GLN A 68 -0.10 -0.84 -9.69
N ARG A 69 0.13 -1.94 -10.40
CA ARG A 69 0.10 -3.28 -9.82
C ARG A 69 1.42 -3.54 -9.12
N TYR A 70 1.38 -4.30 -8.02
CA TYR A 70 2.57 -4.58 -7.22
C TYR A 70 2.75 -6.08 -7.01
N SER A 71 4.02 -6.52 -7.11
CA SER A 71 4.44 -7.82 -6.60
C SER A 71 5.06 -7.61 -5.22
N ILE A 72 5.21 -8.70 -4.46
CA ILE A 72 5.85 -8.60 -3.15
C ILE A 72 7.31 -8.17 -3.29
N GLU A 73 7.98 -8.54 -4.37
CA GLU A 73 9.35 -8.14 -4.65
C GLU A 73 9.48 -6.63 -4.84
N MET A 74 8.52 -6.02 -5.57
CA MET A 74 8.49 -4.58 -5.77
C MET A 74 8.30 -3.84 -4.44
N LEU A 75 7.37 -4.31 -3.61
CA LEU A 75 7.12 -3.70 -2.30
C LEU A 75 8.32 -3.86 -1.38
N THR A 76 9.00 -5.01 -1.42
CA THR A 76 10.20 -5.24 -0.62
C THR A 76 11.28 -4.21 -0.97
N GLN A 77 11.47 -3.93 -2.26
CA GLN A 77 12.44 -2.92 -2.69
C GLN A 77 12.07 -1.51 -2.20
N LEU A 78 10.78 -1.17 -2.23
CA LEU A 78 10.32 0.14 -1.80
C LEU A 78 10.45 0.36 -0.30
N LEU A 79 10.32 -0.70 0.49
CA LEU A 79 10.29 -0.65 1.95
C LEU A 79 11.58 -1.12 2.59
N GLU A 80 12.56 -1.50 1.79
CA GLU A 80 13.84 -1.99 2.25
C GLU A 80 14.56 -0.98 3.15
N GLY A 81 15.20 -1.49 4.18
CA GLY A 81 16.02 -0.69 5.09
C GLY A 81 15.31 -0.33 6.40
N ASP A 82 14.03 0.00 6.36
CA ASP A 82 13.30 0.42 7.56
C ASP A 82 12.03 -0.38 7.85
N PHE A 83 11.74 -1.39 7.03
CA PHE A 83 10.61 -2.27 7.25
C PHE A 83 11.01 -3.73 7.14
N GLU A 84 10.37 -4.56 7.96
CA GLU A 84 10.49 -6.01 7.93
C GLU A 84 9.16 -6.57 7.45
N MET A 85 9.21 -7.40 6.41
CA MET A 85 8.00 -8.05 5.89
C MET A 85 7.57 -9.15 6.86
N ARG A 86 6.35 -9.06 7.36
CA ARG A 86 5.80 -10.01 8.33
C ARG A 86 5.00 -11.11 7.65
N SER A 87 4.17 -10.72 6.68
CA SER A 87 3.35 -11.68 5.94
C SER A 87 2.84 -11.05 4.66
N PHE A 88 2.47 -11.89 3.70
CA PHE A 88 1.75 -11.45 2.53
C PHE A 88 0.86 -12.58 2.01
N GLU A 89 -0.16 -12.18 1.24
CA GLU A 89 -1.08 -13.14 0.65
C GLU A 89 -1.65 -12.56 -0.63
N LEU A 90 -1.74 -13.38 -1.66
CA LEU A 90 -2.46 -13.07 -2.89
C LEU A 90 -3.86 -13.64 -2.78
N VAL A 91 -4.86 -12.78 -2.95
CA VAL A 91 -6.26 -13.14 -2.78
C VAL A 91 -7.04 -12.73 -4.02
N GLU A 92 -7.87 -13.63 -4.53
CA GLU A 92 -8.74 -13.33 -5.65
C GLU A 92 -10.13 -12.94 -5.12
N HIS A 93 -10.62 -11.79 -5.58
CA HIS A 93 -11.97 -11.33 -5.30
C HIS A 93 -12.79 -11.37 -6.57
N ARG A 94 -14.00 -11.92 -6.49
CA ARG A 94 -14.93 -11.94 -7.60
C ARG A 94 -15.91 -10.77 -7.44
N THR A 95 -15.96 -9.91 -8.46
CA THR A 95 -16.89 -8.79 -8.45
C THR A 95 -18.32 -9.26 -8.76
N PRO A 96 -19.35 -8.46 -8.44
CA PRO A 96 -20.73 -8.78 -8.83
C PRO A 96 -20.92 -9.00 -10.33
N ALA A 97 -20.10 -8.37 -11.16
CA ALA A 97 -20.13 -8.57 -12.62
C ALA A 97 -19.43 -9.85 -13.07
N GLY A 98 -18.86 -10.64 -12.14
CA GLY A 98 -18.20 -11.91 -12.46
C GLY A 98 -16.73 -11.80 -12.80
N ASN A 99 -16.15 -10.61 -12.74
CA ASN A 99 -14.71 -10.42 -12.97
C ASN A 99 -13.92 -10.83 -11.74
N VAL A 100 -12.69 -11.32 -11.98
CA VAL A 100 -11.78 -11.70 -10.89
C VAL A 100 -10.74 -10.62 -10.74
N GLN A 101 -10.52 -10.16 -9.51
CA GLN A 101 -9.49 -9.16 -9.19
C GLN A 101 -8.51 -9.76 -8.20
N GLN A 102 -7.24 -9.85 -8.59
CA GLN A 102 -6.19 -10.30 -7.68
C GLN A 102 -5.71 -9.14 -6.84
N PHE A 103 -5.77 -9.34 -5.51
CA PHE A 103 -5.22 -8.40 -4.53
C PHE A 103 -3.97 -8.99 -3.88
N LEU A 104 -3.03 -8.13 -3.60
CA LEU A 104 -1.88 -8.44 -2.75
C LEU A 104 -2.07 -7.74 -1.41
N TYR A 105 -2.21 -8.54 -0.35
CA TYR A 105 -2.23 -8.04 1.03
C TYR A 105 -0.86 -8.27 1.63
N SER A 106 -0.30 -7.26 2.28
CA SER A 106 1.01 -7.39 2.91
C SER A 106 1.04 -6.64 4.24
N CYS A 107 1.81 -7.18 5.17
CA CYS A 107 1.97 -6.61 6.50
C CYS A 107 3.47 -6.40 6.75
N TRP A 108 3.82 -5.19 7.15
CA TRP A 108 5.19 -4.74 7.34
C TRP A 108 5.33 -4.12 8.73
N ARG A 109 6.46 -4.40 9.38
CA ARG A 109 6.77 -3.81 10.67
C ARG A 109 7.92 -2.83 10.51
N MET A 110 7.74 -1.62 11.04
CA MET A 110 8.81 -0.62 11.02
C MET A 110 9.88 -0.99 12.04
N THR A 111 11.13 -1.09 11.59
CA THR A 111 12.24 -1.54 12.44
C THR A 111 13.00 -0.39 13.10
N SER A 112 12.84 0.81 12.63
CA SER A 112 13.57 1.96 13.19
C SER A 112 12.82 3.26 13.10
#